data_82038dec1195f2cd8f48b39a2c3b7b3c
#
_entry.id   82038dec1195f2cd8f48b39a2c3b7b3c
#
_cell.length_a   1.000
_cell.length_b   1.000
_cell.length_c   1.000
_cell.angle_alpha   90.00
_cell.angle_beta   90.00
_cell.angle_gamma   90.00
#
_symmetry.space_group_name_H-M   'P 1'
#
loop_
_entity.id
_entity.type
_entity.pdbx_description
1 polymer ?
#
loop_
_entity_poly.entity_id
_entity_poly.type
_entity_poly.pdbx_seq_one_letter_code
_entity_poly.pdbx_strand_id
1 'polypeptide(L)' 'MSHFAKIDSNNIVTQVIVAEQDFINSGAVGDSFLWVQTSYSGS' A
#
# COMPACT_ATOMS: atom_id res chain seq x y z
N MET A 1 -7.15 -10.03 3.34
CA MET A 1 -6.43 -8.75 3.34
C MET A 1 -5.20 -8.85 2.48
N SER A 2 -4.75 -7.72 1.99
CA SER A 2 -3.58 -7.66 1.12
C SER A 2 -2.50 -6.79 1.72
N HIS A 3 -1.27 -7.01 1.28
CA HIS A 3 -0.16 -6.15 1.66
C HIS A 3 -0.05 -5.01 0.66
N PHE A 4 0.12 -3.79 1.17
CA PHE A 4 0.31 -2.61 0.33
C PHE A 4 1.58 -1.89 0.75
N ALA A 5 2.36 -1.50 -0.23
CA ALA A 5 3.59 -0.74 -0.01
C ALA A 5 3.36 0.70 -0.47
N LYS A 6 3.66 1.64 0.39
CA LYS A 6 3.64 3.06 0.03
C LYS A 6 4.98 3.43 -0.57
N ILE A 7 4.93 4.11 -1.70
CA ILE A 7 6.14 4.56 -2.41
C ILE A 7 6.18 6.07 -2.45
N ASP A 8 7.38 6.62 -2.49
CA ASP A 8 7.60 8.05 -2.65
C ASP A 8 7.82 8.42 -4.12
N SER A 9 8.15 9.67 -4.38
CA SER A 9 8.36 10.17 -5.74
C SER A 9 9.55 9.51 -6.44
N ASN A 10 10.43 8.86 -5.70
CA ASN A 10 11.59 8.14 -6.22
C ASN A 10 11.36 6.64 -6.34
N ASN A 11 10.11 6.21 -6.16
CA ASN A 11 9.72 4.79 -6.15
C ASN A 11 10.37 3.99 -5.02
N ILE A 12 10.68 4.67 -3.93
CA ILE A 12 11.24 4.01 -2.74
C ILE A 12 10.11 3.66 -1.79
N VAL A 13 10.08 2.41 -1.34
CA VAL A 13 9.09 1.96 -0.35
C VAL A 13 9.38 2.63 0.99
N THR A 14 8.39 3.36 1.50
CA THR A 14 8.51 4.07 2.77
C THR A 14 7.72 3.41 3.89
N GLN A 15 6.74 2.58 3.53
CA GLN A 15 5.88 1.95 4.54
C GLN A 15 5.19 0.74 3.90
N VAL A 16 4.92 -0.27 4.71
CA VAL A 16 4.12 -1.43 4.28
C VAL A 16 3.02 -1.66 5.31
N ILE A 17 1.80 -1.86 4.82
CA ILE A 17 0.65 -2.15 5.69
C ILE A 17 -0.11 -3.36 5.15
N VAL A 18 -0.92 -3.96 6.02
CA VAL A 18 -1.88 -4.99 5.64
C VAL A 18 -3.26 -4.38 5.71
N ALA A 19 -3.99 -4.37 4.60
CA ALA A 19 -5.30 -3.71 4.53
C ALA A 19 -6.13 -4.31 3.41
N GLU A 20 -7.43 -3.97 3.43
CA GLU A 20 -8.33 -4.26 2.33
C GLU A 20 -8.16 -3.22 1.23
N GLN A 21 -8.40 -3.63 -0.02
CA GLN A 21 -8.34 -2.71 -1.15
C GLN A 21 -9.28 -1.51 -0.96
N ASP A 22 -10.47 -1.77 -0.43
CA ASP A 22 -11.46 -0.70 -0.19
C ASP A 22 -10.93 0.35 0.77
N PHE A 23 -10.18 -0.07 1.77
CA PHE A 23 -9.57 0.85 2.72
C PHE A 23 -8.57 1.78 2.02
N ILE A 24 -7.75 1.22 1.14
CA ILE A 24 -6.79 2.01 0.36
C ILE A 24 -7.53 2.99 -0.55
N ASN A 25 -8.58 2.52 -1.23
CA ASN A 25 -9.37 3.34 -2.16
C ASN A 25 -10.15 4.45 -1.48
N SER A 26 -10.41 4.30 -0.18
CA SER A 26 -11.17 5.31 0.58
C SER A 26 -10.40 6.60 0.80
N GLY A 27 -9.09 6.59 0.62
CA GLY A 27 -8.25 7.74 0.91
C GLY A 27 -7.89 7.90 2.38
N ALA A 28 -8.23 6.93 3.22
CA ALA A 28 -7.98 7.02 4.65
C ALA A 28 -6.49 7.11 4.98
N VAL A 29 -5.64 6.57 4.11
CA VAL A 29 -4.18 6.59 4.28
C VAL A 29 -3.50 7.45 3.22
N GLY A 30 -4.23 8.43 2.66
CA GLY A 30 -3.72 9.33 1.62
C GLY A 30 -4.14 8.86 0.24
N ASP A 31 -3.46 9.38 -0.79
CA ASP A 31 -3.80 9.07 -2.17
C ASP A 31 -3.58 7.60 -2.48
N SER A 32 -4.59 6.95 -3.04
CA SER A 32 -4.53 5.52 -3.31
C SER A 32 -3.42 5.15 -4.32
N PHE A 33 -3.08 6.06 -5.22
CA PHE A 33 -2.05 5.77 -6.23
C PHE A 33 -0.63 5.66 -5.63
N LEU A 34 -0.45 6.10 -4.39
CA LEU A 34 0.83 5.95 -3.70
C LEU A 34 1.01 4.55 -3.13
N TRP A 35 -0.03 3.75 -3.12
CA TRP A 35 -0.02 2.42 -2.52
C TRP A 35 -0.04 1.36 -3.61
N VAL A 36 0.96 0.49 -3.58
CA VAL A 36 1.09 -0.61 -4.55
C VAL A 36 0.83 -1.92 -3.83
N GLN A 37 -0.11 -2.69 -4.36
CA GLN A 37 -0.37 -4.02 -3.81
C GLN A 37 0.83 -4.91 -4.08
N THR A 38 1.29 -5.59 -3.05
CA THR A 38 2.44 -6.49 -3.16
C THR A 38 2.02 -7.92 -2.86
N SER A 39 2.65 -8.86 -3.54
CA SER A 39 2.40 -10.29 -3.38
C SER A 39 3.26 -10.90 -2.27
N TYR A 40 3.49 -10.16 -1.22
CA TYR A 40 4.32 -10.62 -0.13
C TYR A 40 3.71 -11.86 0.52
N SER A 41 4.41 -12.96 0.45
CA SER A 41 4.00 -14.21 1.07
C SER A 41 4.93 -14.58 2.23
N GLY A 42 5.63 -13.64 2.75
CA GLY A 42 6.65 -13.85 3.75
C GLY A 42 6.10 -14.15 5.13
N SER A 43 5.53 -15.24 5.21
CA SER A 43 5.11 -15.74 6.52
C SER A 43 6.30 -16.22 7.32
#